data_ce5a7930de979b6bff5679d2c40f3f69
#
_entry.id   ce5a7930de979b6bff5679d2c40f3f69
#
_cell.length_a   1.000
_cell.length_b   1.000
_cell.length_c   1.000
_cell.angle_alpha   90.00
_cell.angle_beta   90.00
_cell.angle_gamma   90.00
#
_symmetry.space_group_name_H-M   'P 1'
#
loop_
_entity.id
_entity.type
_entity.pdbx_description
1 polymer ?
#
loop_
_entity_poly.entity_id
_entity_poly.type
_entity_poly.pdbx_seq_one_letter_code
_entity_poly.pdbx_strand_id
1 'polypeptide(L)'
;MQIRGAQLEEADQISALINNAFRSERFFAEGERTNPEKIQALLETGKFLLMVDEGTIVGCIYYEIRGERGYFGLLAVHTDRQRSGIGAKLVTAAEQGCVAAGCRFMDLTIVNLRTELPGYYQRLGYKENGTLPFPADQQSKVPVHLVRMSKNLQEAAMT
;
A
#
# COMPACT_ATOMS: atom_id res chain seq x y z
N MET A 1 -13.63 0.76 15.53
CA MET A 1 -12.74 0.82 14.35
C MET A 1 -13.15 -0.21 13.34
N GLN A 2 -13.33 0.19 12.08
CA GLN A 2 -13.75 -0.76 11.05
C GLN A 2 -13.06 -0.48 9.73
N ILE A 3 -12.96 -1.54 8.89
CA ILE A 3 -12.40 -1.44 7.54
C ILE A 3 -13.58 -1.44 6.56
N ARG A 4 -13.55 -0.50 5.61
CA ARG A 4 -14.55 -0.43 4.53
C ARG A 4 -13.93 0.06 3.23
N GLY A 5 -14.63 -0.13 2.12
CA GLY A 5 -14.20 0.40 0.83
C GLY A 5 -14.33 1.90 0.76
N ALA A 6 -13.46 2.52 -0.03
CA ALA A 6 -13.46 3.95 -0.25
C ALA A 6 -14.50 4.34 -1.30
N GLN A 7 -15.00 5.57 -1.20
CA GLN A 7 -15.87 6.17 -2.19
C GLN A 7 -15.14 7.27 -2.95
N LEU A 8 -15.60 7.57 -4.16
CA LEU A 8 -14.93 8.52 -5.06
C LEU A 8 -14.77 9.91 -4.41
N GLU A 9 -15.78 10.36 -3.68
CA GLU A 9 -15.76 11.67 -3.02
C GLU A 9 -14.78 11.75 -1.84
N GLU A 10 -14.18 10.63 -1.45
CA GLU A 10 -13.19 10.59 -0.38
C GLU A 10 -11.75 10.76 -0.87
N ALA A 11 -11.57 10.99 -2.17
CA ALA A 11 -10.23 11.10 -2.78
C ALA A 11 -9.35 12.17 -2.15
N ASP A 12 -9.94 13.32 -1.75
CA ASP A 12 -9.17 14.39 -1.10
C ASP A 12 -8.62 13.93 0.25
N GLN A 13 -9.44 13.26 1.05
CA GLN A 13 -9.06 12.77 2.38
C GLN A 13 -8.00 11.68 2.28
N ILE A 14 -8.14 10.78 1.31
CA ILE A 14 -7.19 9.69 1.08
C ILE A 14 -5.84 10.27 0.65
N SER A 15 -5.86 11.22 -0.29
CA SER A 15 -4.66 11.89 -0.77
C SER A 15 -3.90 12.58 0.36
N ALA A 16 -4.61 13.30 1.22
CA ALA A 16 -4.01 14.00 2.36
C ALA A 16 -3.37 13.01 3.34
N LEU A 17 -4.05 11.89 3.62
CA LEU A 17 -3.53 10.86 4.51
C LEU A 17 -2.23 10.26 3.96
N ILE A 18 -2.22 9.91 2.67
CA ILE A 18 -1.05 9.30 2.02
C ILE A 18 0.12 10.29 2.02
N ASN A 19 -0.11 11.51 1.61
CA ASN A 19 0.96 12.52 1.52
C ASN A 19 1.58 12.79 2.88
N ASN A 20 0.76 12.85 3.92
CA ASN A 20 1.25 13.05 5.27
C ASN A 20 2.09 11.86 5.77
N ALA A 21 1.62 10.64 5.50
CA ALA A 21 2.32 9.43 5.93
C ALA A 21 3.64 9.23 5.17
N PHE A 22 3.72 9.66 3.91
CA PHE A 22 4.90 9.49 3.08
C PHE A 22 5.88 10.68 3.13
N ARG A 23 5.73 11.57 4.07
CA ARG A 23 6.67 12.69 4.23
C ARG A 23 8.10 12.24 4.44
N SER A 24 8.32 11.11 5.05
CA SER A 24 9.65 10.55 5.26
C SER A 24 10.38 10.26 3.95
N GLU A 25 9.67 10.16 2.83
CA GLU A 25 10.28 9.94 1.52
C GLU A 25 10.78 11.21 0.85
N ARG A 26 10.54 12.38 1.43
CA ARG A 26 10.98 13.65 0.84
C ARG A 26 12.49 13.82 0.78
N PHE A 27 13.23 13.02 1.53
CA PHE A 27 14.69 13.09 1.45
C PHE A 27 15.24 12.58 0.10
N PHE A 28 14.46 11.77 -0.65
CA PHE A 28 14.87 11.30 -1.97
C PHE A 28 13.86 11.63 -3.07
N ALA A 29 12.59 11.80 -2.76
CA ALA A 29 11.55 12.08 -3.74
C ALA A 29 11.10 13.55 -3.67
N GLU A 30 10.80 14.14 -4.82
CA GLU A 30 10.32 15.50 -4.91
C GLU A 30 8.80 15.54 -5.00
N GLY A 31 8.18 16.56 -4.39
CA GLY A 31 6.75 16.79 -4.45
C GLY A 31 5.93 15.87 -3.57
N GLU A 32 4.61 15.92 -3.76
CA GLU A 32 3.69 15.09 -3.01
C GLU A 32 3.64 13.67 -3.59
N ARG A 33 3.37 12.67 -2.74
CA ARG A 33 3.30 11.27 -3.15
C ARG A 33 2.16 11.03 -4.12
N THR A 34 1.03 11.73 -3.93
CA THR A 34 -0.16 11.54 -4.75
C THR A 34 -1.01 12.83 -4.74
N ASN A 35 -2.13 12.79 -5.44
CA ASN A 35 -3.13 13.86 -5.45
C ASN A 35 -4.52 13.24 -5.68
N PRO A 36 -5.63 14.00 -5.46
CA PRO A 36 -6.97 13.44 -5.60
C PRO A 36 -7.27 12.85 -6.98
N GLU A 37 -6.75 13.44 -8.05
CA GLU A 37 -6.96 12.94 -9.40
C GLU A 37 -6.34 11.57 -9.61
N LYS A 38 -5.14 11.34 -9.05
CA LYS A 38 -4.48 10.03 -9.10
C LYS A 38 -5.26 9.00 -8.29
N ILE A 39 -5.80 9.38 -7.14
CA ILE A 39 -6.64 8.48 -6.33
C ILE A 39 -7.87 8.07 -7.11
N GLN A 40 -8.54 9.04 -7.76
CA GLN A 40 -9.73 8.75 -8.55
C GLN A 40 -9.41 7.79 -9.70
N ALA A 41 -8.26 7.98 -10.37
CA ALA A 41 -7.83 7.09 -11.44
C ALA A 41 -7.57 5.67 -10.92
N LEU A 42 -6.97 5.53 -9.76
CA LEU A 42 -6.71 4.21 -9.16
C LEU A 42 -7.99 3.49 -8.77
N LEU A 43 -9.04 4.22 -8.40
CA LEU A 43 -10.34 3.60 -8.09
C LEU A 43 -10.99 2.95 -9.32
N GLU A 44 -10.55 3.31 -10.53
CA GLU A 44 -11.01 2.66 -11.76
C GLU A 44 -10.32 1.31 -12.01
N THR A 45 -9.10 1.11 -11.49
CA THR A 45 -8.30 -0.09 -11.73
C THR A 45 -8.23 -1.01 -10.53
N GLY A 46 -8.58 -0.53 -9.35
CA GLY A 46 -8.49 -1.31 -8.13
C GLY A 46 -9.38 -0.75 -7.05
N LYS A 47 -9.04 -1.05 -5.80
CA LYS A 47 -9.84 -0.66 -4.65
C LYS A 47 -8.97 -0.05 -3.57
N PHE A 48 -9.51 0.95 -2.87
CA PHE A 48 -8.96 1.42 -1.61
C PHE A 48 -9.80 0.89 -0.46
N LEU A 49 -9.12 0.32 0.53
CA LEU A 49 -9.74 -0.02 1.81
C LEU A 49 -9.31 1.02 2.84
N LEU A 50 -10.25 1.45 3.66
CA LEU A 50 -10.02 2.47 4.65
C LEU A 50 -10.25 1.90 6.05
N MET A 51 -9.36 2.25 6.98
CA MET A 51 -9.62 2.03 8.41
C MET A 51 -10.26 3.29 8.96
N VAL A 52 -11.44 3.15 9.52
CA VAL A 52 -12.22 4.26 10.05
C VAL A 52 -12.41 4.09 11.54
N ASP A 53 -12.12 5.13 12.30
CA ASP A 53 -12.29 5.16 13.75
C ASP A 53 -13.10 6.40 14.12
N GLU A 54 -14.32 6.16 14.66
CA GLU A 54 -15.25 7.22 15.05
C GLU A 54 -15.46 8.26 13.93
N GLY A 55 -15.67 7.77 12.70
CA GLY A 55 -15.93 8.62 11.54
C GLY A 55 -14.69 9.23 10.90
N THR A 56 -13.51 8.99 11.45
CA THR A 56 -12.26 9.54 10.92
C THR A 56 -11.47 8.45 10.20
N ILE A 57 -10.98 8.76 8.99
CA ILE A 57 -10.13 7.85 8.24
C ILE A 57 -8.72 7.92 8.84
N VAL A 58 -8.27 6.79 9.40
CA VAL A 58 -6.96 6.72 10.08
C VAL A 58 -5.95 5.84 9.35
N GLY A 59 -6.37 5.15 8.30
CA GLY A 59 -5.47 4.34 7.49
C GLY A 59 -6.09 3.99 6.16
N CYS A 60 -5.25 3.63 5.19
CA CYS A 60 -5.72 3.17 3.88
C CYS A 60 -4.73 2.21 3.25
N ILE A 61 -5.21 1.44 2.27
CA ILE A 61 -4.39 0.60 1.41
C ILE A 61 -5.07 0.50 0.06
N TYR A 62 -4.27 0.54 -1.00
CA TYR A 62 -4.73 0.29 -2.36
C TYR A 62 -4.38 -1.13 -2.75
N TYR A 63 -5.30 -1.85 -3.41
CA TYR A 63 -4.95 -3.13 -4.01
C TYR A 63 -5.66 -3.32 -5.35
N GLU A 64 -5.06 -4.13 -6.21
CA GLU A 64 -5.63 -4.44 -7.51
C GLU A 64 -5.33 -5.90 -7.88
N ILE A 65 -6.16 -6.43 -8.77
CA ILE A 65 -6.05 -7.82 -9.23
C ILE A 65 -5.37 -7.81 -10.60
N ARG A 66 -4.29 -8.60 -10.73
CA ARG A 66 -3.53 -8.75 -11.98
C ARG A 66 -3.44 -10.25 -12.30
N GLY A 67 -4.55 -10.84 -12.78
CA GLY A 67 -4.64 -12.27 -13.02
C GLY A 67 -4.56 -13.07 -11.73
N GLU A 68 -3.58 -13.97 -11.62
CA GLU A 68 -3.37 -14.77 -10.41
C GLU A 68 -2.65 -14.01 -9.31
N ARG A 69 -2.18 -12.80 -9.58
CA ARG A 69 -1.41 -12.01 -8.64
C ARG A 69 -2.21 -10.80 -8.22
N GLY A 70 -2.21 -10.53 -6.92
CA GLY A 70 -2.66 -9.26 -6.38
C GLY A 70 -1.46 -8.34 -6.22
N TYR A 71 -1.72 -7.06 -6.19
CA TYR A 71 -0.72 -6.04 -5.89
C TYR A 71 -1.32 -5.07 -4.90
N PHE A 72 -0.55 -4.69 -3.88
CA PHE A 72 -0.99 -3.59 -3.02
C PHE A 72 0.08 -2.52 -2.91
N GLY A 73 -0.36 -1.32 -2.64
CA GLY A 73 0.53 -0.18 -2.46
C GLY A 73 -0.20 0.90 -1.69
N LEU A 74 0.49 2.04 -1.54
CA LEU A 74 -0.08 3.20 -0.87
C LEU A 74 -0.66 2.87 0.51
N LEU A 75 0.00 1.96 1.23
CA LEU A 75 -0.34 1.67 2.62
C LEU A 75 0.08 2.87 3.47
N ALA A 76 -0.90 3.51 4.08
CA ALA A 76 -0.65 4.69 4.89
C ALA A 76 -1.47 4.60 6.18
N VAL A 77 -0.86 4.98 7.30
CA VAL A 77 -1.51 5.05 8.60
C VAL A 77 -1.23 6.43 9.16
N HIS A 78 -2.28 7.07 9.71
CA HIS A 78 -2.15 8.37 10.33
C HIS A 78 -1.02 8.35 11.35
N THR A 79 -0.20 9.41 11.36
CA THR A 79 1.00 9.45 12.21
C THR A 79 0.69 9.22 13.69
N ASP A 80 -0.47 9.66 14.17
CA ASP A 80 -0.89 9.47 15.57
C ASP A 80 -1.33 8.04 15.87
N ARG A 81 -1.50 7.21 14.85
CA ARG A 81 -2.01 5.83 14.98
C ARG A 81 -1.00 4.77 14.51
N GLN A 82 0.22 5.15 14.21
CA GLN A 82 1.26 4.20 13.83
C GLN A 82 1.64 3.32 15.02
N ARG A 83 2.12 2.11 14.74
CA ARG A 83 2.48 1.09 15.74
C ARG A 83 1.29 0.53 16.51
N SER A 84 0.07 0.70 15.96
CA SER A 84 -1.17 0.20 16.57
C SER A 84 -1.69 -1.08 15.90
N GLY A 85 -0.96 -1.61 14.90
CA GLY A 85 -1.38 -2.79 14.15
C GLY A 85 -2.36 -2.51 13.01
N ILE A 86 -2.68 -1.23 12.74
CA ILE A 86 -3.61 -0.87 11.67
C ILE A 86 -3.04 -1.27 10.31
N GLY A 87 -1.74 -1.04 10.08
CA GLY A 87 -1.11 -1.41 8.81
C GLY A 87 -1.24 -2.90 8.51
N ALA A 88 -0.93 -3.75 9.50
CA ALA A 88 -1.04 -5.19 9.33
C ALA A 88 -2.48 -5.65 9.07
N LYS A 89 -3.45 -5.03 9.73
CA LYS A 89 -4.88 -5.33 9.50
C LYS A 89 -5.31 -4.96 8.09
N LEU A 90 -4.83 -3.83 7.58
CA LEU A 90 -5.12 -3.40 6.21
C LEU A 90 -4.50 -4.36 5.18
N VAL A 91 -3.26 -4.77 5.40
CA VAL A 91 -2.60 -5.75 4.52
C VAL A 91 -3.40 -7.05 4.50
N THR A 92 -3.81 -7.56 5.67
CA THR A 92 -4.61 -8.78 5.75
C THR A 92 -5.93 -8.64 5.00
N ALA A 93 -6.60 -7.50 5.13
CA ALA A 93 -7.86 -7.25 4.43
C ALA A 93 -7.66 -7.23 2.90
N ALA A 94 -6.58 -6.61 2.42
CA ALA A 94 -6.25 -6.60 1.00
C ALA A 94 -5.95 -8.02 0.50
N GLU A 95 -5.21 -8.82 1.27
CA GLU A 95 -4.94 -10.21 0.94
C GLU A 95 -6.23 -11.01 0.81
N GLN A 96 -7.16 -10.81 1.75
CA GLN A 96 -8.46 -11.49 1.72
C GLN A 96 -9.25 -11.13 0.47
N GLY A 97 -9.22 -9.85 0.07
CA GLY A 97 -9.87 -9.41 -1.16
C GLY A 97 -9.28 -10.06 -2.40
N CYS A 98 -7.96 -10.22 -2.43
CA CYS A 98 -7.28 -10.87 -3.55
C CYS A 98 -7.56 -12.38 -3.58
N VAL A 99 -7.56 -13.05 -2.43
CA VAL A 99 -7.90 -14.48 -2.34
C VAL A 99 -9.33 -14.71 -2.84
N ALA A 100 -10.27 -13.86 -2.44
CA ALA A 100 -11.65 -13.98 -2.85
C ALA A 100 -11.81 -13.81 -4.37
N ALA A 101 -10.89 -13.08 -5.02
CA ALA A 101 -10.89 -12.90 -6.47
C ALA A 101 -10.08 -13.98 -7.21
N GLY A 102 -9.53 -14.96 -6.50
CA GLY A 102 -8.78 -16.07 -7.09
C GLY A 102 -7.28 -15.87 -7.18
N CYS A 103 -6.74 -14.85 -6.55
CA CYS A 103 -5.29 -14.63 -6.56
C CYS A 103 -4.56 -15.66 -5.72
N ARG A 104 -3.39 -16.08 -6.22
CA ARG A 104 -2.52 -17.04 -5.54
C ARG A 104 -1.33 -16.37 -4.87
N PHE A 105 -0.99 -15.16 -5.29
CA PHE A 105 0.17 -14.41 -4.82
C PHE A 105 -0.21 -12.96 -4.58
N MET A 106 0.51 -12.31 -3.67
CA MET A 106 0.40 -10.88 -3.42
C MET A 106 1.77 -10.25 -3.58
N ASP A 107 1.85 -9.17 -4.34
CA ASP A 107 3.09 -8.43 -4.58
C ASP A 107 3.01 -7.02 -3.99
N LEU A 108 4.17 -6.50 -3.64
CA LEU A 108 4.33 -5.09 -3.28
C LEU A 108 5.69 -4.60 -3.77
N THR A 109 5.87 -3.30 -3.84
CA THR A 109 7.17 -2.70 -4.13
C THR A 109 7.51 -1.66 -3.08
N ILE A 110 8.80 -1.57 -2.74
CA ILE A 110 9.31 -0.57 -1.80
C ILE A 110 10.54 0.08 -2.39
N VAL A 111 10.79 1.33 -2.03
CA VAL A 111 12.00 2.04 -2.44
C VAL A 111 13.17 1.46 -1.64
N ASN A 112 14.29 1.19 -2.34
CA ASN A 112 15.46 0.57 -1.71
C ASN A 112 16.03 1.36 -0.53
N LEU A 113 15.79 2.67 -0.47
CA LEU A 113 16.28 3.52 0.62
C LEU A 113 15.44 3.41 1.90
N ARG A 114 14.24 2.82 1.81
CA ARG A 114 13.39 2.55 2.98
C ARG A 114 13.81 1.24 3.63
N THR A 115 14.97 1.24 4.27
CA THR A 115 15.62 0.02 4.76
C THR A 115 14.89 -0.65 5.93
N GLU A 116 13.96 0.05 6.58
CA GLU A 116 13.14 -0.51 7.66
C GLU A 116 11.97 -1.37 7.14
N LEU A 117 11.57 -1.19 5.88
CA LEU A 117 10.38 -1.85 5.34
C LEU A 117 10.54 -3.34 5.03
N PRO A 118 11.69 -3.84 4.51
CA PRO A 118 11.80 -5.27 4.26
C PRO A 118 11.54 -6.13 5.49
N GLY A 119 12.08 -5.76 6.64
CA GLY A 119 11.86 -6.50 7.88
C GLY A 119 10.40 -6.50 8.30
N TYR A 120 9.72 -5.35 8.15
CA TYR A 120 8.31 -5.23 8.46
C TYR A 120 7.48 -6.20 7.61
N TYR A 121 7.70 -6.22 6.28
CA TYR A 121 6.93 -7.09 5.40
C TYR A 121 7.33 -8.56 5.50
N GLN A 122 8.61 -8.85 5.82
CA GLN A 122 9.04 -10.22 6.08
C GLN A 122 8.25 -10.83 7.25
N ARG A 123 7.98 -10.05 8.28
CA ARG A 123 7.16 -10.52 9.41
C ARG A 123 5.72 -10.82 9.00
N LEU A 124 5.25 -10.21 7.92
CA LEU A 124 3.91 -10.46 7.38
C LEU A 124 3.91 -11.59 6.33
N GLY A 125 5.06 -12.21 6.08
CA GLY A 125 5.16 -13.36 5.20
C GLY A 125 5.69 -13.06 3.79
N TYR A 126 6.17 -11.85 3.54
CA TYR A 126 6.69 -11.45 2.23
C TYR A 126 8.18 -11.71 2.13
N LYS A 127 8.64 -12.05 0.92
CA LYS A 127 10.05 -12.28 0.61
C LYS A 127 10.45 -11.43 -0.59
N GLU A 128 11.69 -10.94 -0.60
CA GLU A 128 12.20 -10.20 -1.74
C GLU A 128 12.22 -11.08 -2.99
N ASN A 129 11.81 -10.51 -4.12
CA ASN A 129 11.58 -11.24 -5.36
C ASN A 129 11.98 -10.41 -6.59
N GLY A 130 13.01 -9.60 -6.49
CA GLY A 130 13.52 -8.87 -7.63
C GLY A 130 13.56 -7.37 -7.43
N THR A 131 13.95 -6.67 -8.48
CA THR A 131 14.05 -5.21 -8.48
C THR A 131 13.36 -4.64 -9.72
N LEU A 132 12.92 -3.38 -9.61
CA LEU A 132 12.29 -2.64 -10.70
C LEU A 132 12.86 -1.23 -10.71
N PRO A 133 12.89 -0.55 -11.89
CA PRO A 133 13.30 0.84 -11.92
C PRO A 133 12.29 1.73 -11.20
N PHE A 134 12.75 2.85 -10.64
CA PHE A 134 11.86 3.85 -10.06
C PHE A 134 10.96 4.41 -11.15
N PRO A 135 9.65 4.67 -10.87
CA PRO A 135 8.74 5.12 -11.92
C PRO A 135 9.23 6.41 -12.59
N ALA A 136 9.14 6.44 -13.93
CA ALA A 136 9.64 7.56 -14.73
C ALA A 136 8.85 8.85 -14.51
N ASP A 137 7.60 8.75 -14.06
CA ASP A 137 6.74 9.90 -13.77
C ASP A 137 7.00 10.49 -12.39
N GLN A 138 7.89 9.88 -11.61
CA GLN A 138 8.27 10.39 -10.29
C GLN A 138 9.73 10.83 -10.32
N GLN A 139 9.99 12.00 -9.75
CA GLN A 139 11.34 12.53 -9.68
C GLN A 139 11.98 12.11 -8.36
N SER A 140 13.27 11.76 -8.41
CA SER A 140 14.01 11.47 -7.21
C SER A 140 15.24 12.35 -7.13
N LYS A 141 15.63 12.68 -5.90
CA LYS A 141 16.79 13.54 -5.61
C LYS A 141 18.10 12.78 -5.67
N VAL A 142 18.03 11.46 -5.58
CA VAL A 142 19.20 10.55 -5.60
C VAL A 142 18.83 9.31 -6.39
N PRO A 143 19.82 8.53 -6.88
CA PRO A 143 19.51 7.28 -7.58
C PRO A 143 18.77 6.30 -6.67
N VAL A 144 17.64 5.79 -7.14
CA VAL A 144 16.81 4.84 -6.40
C VAL A 144 16.28 3.75 -7.34
N HIS A 145 15.93 2.63 -6.76
CA HIS A 145 15.20 1.58 -7.45
C HIS A 145 14.14 0.99 -6.52
N LEU A 146 13.25 0.19 -7.07
CA LEU A 146 12.23 -0.51 -6.29
C LEU A 146 12.67 -1.94 -6.03
N VAL A 147 12.34 -2.43 -4.84
CA VAL A 147 12.49 -3.84 -4.46
C VAL A 147 11.10 -4.44 -4.44
N ARG A 148 10.91 -5.54 -5.17
CA ARG A 148 9.64 -6.27 -5.18
C ARG A 148 9.66 -7.34 -4.10
N MET A 149 8.58 -7.44 -3.36
CA MET A 149 8.35 -8.49 -2.39
C MET A 149 7.07 -9.24 -2.72
N SER A 150 7.02 -10.52 -2.43
CA SER A 150 5.87 -11.37 -2.77
C SER A 150 5.56 -12.34 -1.65
N LYS A 151 4.27 -12.72 -1.55
CA LYS A 151 3.78 -13.69 -0.59
C LYS A 151 2.90 -14.70 -1.31
N ASN A 152 3.05 -15.98 -0.97
CA ASN A 152 2.18 -17.04 -1.48
C ASN A 152 0.92 -17.09 -0.60
N LEU A 153 -0.21 -16.65 -1.17
CA LEU A 153 -1.47 -16.57 -0.44
C LEU A 153 -2.09 -17.93 -0.16
N GLN A 154 -1.76 -18.94 -0.99
CA GLN A 154 -2.29 -20.29 -0.78
C GLN A 154 -1.68 -20.94 0.47
N GLU A 155 -0.39 -20.73 0.71
CA GLU A 155 0.25 -21.23 1.93
C GLU A 155 -0.39 -20.60 3.17
N ALA A 156 -0.65 -19.28 3.12
CA ALA A 156 -1.29 -18.58 4.22
C ALA A 156 -2.71 -19.08 4.46
N ALA A 157 -3.46 -19.43 3.39
CA ALA A 157 -4.82 -19.93 3.51
C ALA A 157 -4.89 -21.36 4.05
N MET A 158 -3.81 -22.14 3.92
CA MET A 158 -3.75 -23.53 4.39
C MET A 158 -3.35 -23.64 5.86
N THR A 159 -2.88 -22.56 6.45
CA THR A 159 -2.51 -22.52 7.86
C THR A 159 -3.60 -21.85 8.68
#